data_87f99dbac35578efcf8b31c6578a7aec
#
_entry.id   87f99dbac35578efcf8b31c6578a7aec
#
_cell.length_a   1.000
_cell.length_b   1.000
_cell.length_c   1.000
_cell.angle_alpha   90.00
_cell.angle_beta   90.00
_cell.angle_gamma   90.00
#
_symmetry.space_group_name_H-M   'P 1'
#
loop_
_entity.id
_entity.type
_entity.pdbx_description
1 polymer ?
#
loop_
_entity_poly.entity_id
_entity_poly.type
_entity_poly.pdbx_seq_one_letter_code
_entity_poly.pdbx_strand_id
1 'polypeptide(L)'
;MTPSQRTHYLRVLPAMLLLLMLAGGSGDALAADPFVGYVYPCGVQAGSSARLLLGGQNLQGVQGGIVIGEGVNISKITIVPNFPRADSRQRKYLLAWIADIEMGNKAPPPLPDSTDGWRENAWWQKLHELAPMELRLVLKDLHTIPNALQASPAIRQLVIVDVAVAADAAPGERELRLYGRGGISAPKLFYVDAAPHCPEPSYRAPDEEPAATPRVAAVPAVLDGQILPGETDRFVVALKGGQSYRCALNGRRLLPFIGDAVPGHFQAVLRLLDATGREVAFADDEYFDPDPVLRFACPTAGDYTLEVRDNLYRGREDFVYRVDISLGTRPYPFTAPPWPALPQLSDDDAGRQPRDGATAQVIAGTIARPGETDSVRVIGRKGAAVVFDLAARRCASPLDAVMSIRGPDGSVIATVDDHPVPFNAGTCLQYVDPYLMTTFPADGIYDIQIRDVTGAGGDDYRYWLRIGPPQPSFLVYTTKSSLSQPNYSLLTFVAARLDGFVGPITLASKELIFTRGNVIPADKDRVTLQVRCPAFHHYSRPWPASISASAEGSGQPLHGDVIPADECTQAFAYTHLLPVASLYVNASTRPPGEQRAMKQQREKDQGAKK
;
A
#
# COMPACT_ATOMS: atom_id res chain seq x y z
N MET A 1 46.03 -16.89 20.17
CA MET A 1 46.30 -15.51 19.70
C MET A 1 46.98 -14.75 20.84
N THR A 2 48.17 -14.30 20.63
CA THR A 2 49.00 -13.62 21.64
C THR A 2 48.54 -12.17 21.84
N PRO A 3 48.79 -11.53 22.99
CA PRO A 3 48.31 -10.17 23.30
C PRO A 3 48.80 -9.09 22.33
N SER A 4 49.84 -9.35 21.54
CA SER A 4 50.41 -8.38 20.59
C SER A 4 49.54 -8.21 19.29
N GLN A 5 48.69 -9.14 18.96
CA GLN A 5 47.82 -9.05 17.77
C GLN A 5 46.52 -8.26 17.99
N ARG A 6 46.12 -8.07 19.25
CA ARG A 6 44.91 -7.27 19.58
C ARG A 6 45.12 -5.76 19.49
N THR A 7 46.40 -5.29 19.61
CA THR A 7 46.70 -3.85 19.62
C THR A 7 46.78 -3.23 18.23
N HIS A 8 46.98 -4.01 17.18
CA HIS A 8 47.00 -3.51 15.80
C HIS A 8 45.61 -3.32 15.17
N TYR A 9 44.63 -4.14 15.56
CA TYR A 9 43.26 -4.00 15.04
C TYR A 9 42.49 -2.81 15.62
N LEU A 10 42.82 -2.38 16.84
CA LEU A 10 42.17 -1.23 17.51
C LEU A 10 42.69 0.15 17.05
N ARG A 11 43.78 0.22 16.31
CA ARG A 11 44.31 1.49 15.78
C ARG A 11 43.98 1.76 14.32
N VAL A 12 43.52 0.79 13.57
CA VAL A 12 43.17 0.93 12.14
C VAL A 12 41.69 1.31 11.93
N LEU A 13 40.79 0.90 12.83
CA LEU A 13 39.38 1.23 12.71
C LEU A 13 39.05 2.73 12.78
N PRO A 14 39.62 3.55 13.69
CA PRO A 14 39.27 4.97 13.72
C PRO A 14 39.91 5.76 12.56
N ALA A 15 41.04 5.31 12.00
CA ALA A 15 41.68 5.97 10.86
C ALA A 15 40.89 5.69 9.55
N MET A 16 40.32 4.51 9.41
CA MET A 16 39.50 4.15 8.25
C MET A 16 38.10 4.80 8.29
N LEU A 17 37.51 4.99 9.48
CA LEU A 17 36.28 5.77 9.65
C LEU A 17 36.51 7.28 9.43
N LEU A 18 37.69 7.82 9.80
CA LEU A 18 38.03 9.22 9.57
C LEU A 18 38.36 9.50 8.08
N LEU A 19 38.96 8.54 7.36
CA LEU A 19 39.19 8.66 5.92
C LEU A 19 37.90 8.56 5.11
N LEU A 20 36.91 7.81 5.56
CA LEU A 20 35.58 7.76 4.96
C LEU A 20 34.75 9.04 5.20
N MET A 21 35.03 9.77 6.29
CA MET A 21 34.40 11.08 6.55
C MET A 21 35.11 12.24 5.81
N LEU A 22 36.36 12.09 5.39
CA LEU A 22 37.10 13.11 4.64
C LEU A 22 37.01 12.94 3.12
N ALA A 23 36.55 11.81 2.64
CA ALA A 23 36.21 11.58 1.23
C ALA A 23 34.79 12.06 0.84
N GLY A 24 34.11 12.79 1.72
CA GLY A 24 32.92 13.58 1.43
C GLY A 24 33.23 14.75 0.52
N GLY A 25 33.74 14.48 -0.69
CA GLY A 25 33.65 15.41 -1.79
C GLY A 25 32.20 15.84 -1.95
N SER A 26 31.97 17.15 -2.05
CA SER A 26 30.72 17.78 -2.45
C SER A 26 30.33 17.38 -3.88
N GLY A 27 30.08 16.07 -4.10
CA GLY A 27 29.23 15.60 -5.16
C GLY A 27 27.81 16.04 -4.79
N ASP A 28 27.09 16.66 -5.69
CA ASP A 28 25.65 16.89 -5.54
C ASP A 28 25.05 15.57 -5.05
N ALA A 29 24.69 15.49 -3.79
CA ALA A 29 23.95 14.36 -3.27
C ALA A 29 22.68 14.30 -4.14
N LEU A 30 22.55 13.23 -4.92
CA LEU A 30 21.34 12.99 -5.71
C LEU A 30 20.19 13.11 -4.72
N ALA A 31 19.28 14.04 -4.97
CA ALA A 31 18.12 14.21 -4.11
C ALA A 31 17.42 12.84 -4.05
N ALA A 32 17.13 12.37 -2.85
CA ALA A 32 16.46 11.10 -2.68
C ALA A 32 15.02 11.17 -3.22
N ASP A 33 14.50 10.02 -3.65
CA ASP A 33 13.11 9.91 -4.14
C ASP A 33 12.12 10.49 -3.12
N PRO A 34 11.06 11.17 -3.57
CA PRO A 34 9.97 11.55 -2.69
C PRO A 34 9.37 10.30 -2.05
N PHE A 35 9.16 10.33 -0.74
CA PHE A 35 8.44 9.31 -0.02
C PHE A 35 7.13 9.88 0.50
N VAL A 36 6.00 9.29 0.13
CA VAL A 36 4.67 9.63 0.63
C VAL A 36 4.29 8.60 1.68
N GLY A 37 4.08 9.02 2.91
CA GLY A 37 3.66 8.17 4.02
C GLY A 37 2.16 7.92 4.01
N TYR A 38 1.36 8.96 3.80
CA TYR A 38 -0.11 8.89 3.80
C TYR A 38 -0.73 9.92 2.85
N VAL A 39 -2.03 9.74 2.57
CA VAL A 39 -2.91 10.69 1.85
C VAL A 39 -4.16 10.91 2.70
N TYR A 40 -4.53 12.16 2.96
CA TYR A 40 -5.74 12.53 3.72
C TYR A 40 -6.46 13.73 3.05
N PRO A 41 -7.79 13.70 2.86
CA PRO A 41 -8.67 12.53 2.98
C PRO A 41 -8.30 11.41 2.00
N CYS A 42 -8.75 10.19 2.30
CA CYS A 42 -8.40 9.01 1.52
C CYS A 42 -9.27 8.80 0.28
N GLY A 43 -10.26 9.67 0.05
CA GLY A 43 -11.14 9.59 -1.10
C GLY A 43 -11.79 10.91 -1.46
N VAL A 44 -12.45 10.92 -2.63
CA VAL A 44 -13.13 12.11 -3.19
C VAL A 44 -14.37 11.65 -3.96
N GLN A 45 -15.49 12.34 -3.75
CA GLN A 45 -16.72 12.05 -4.50
C GLN A 45 -16.57 12.46 -5.97
N ALA A 46 -17.09 11.64 -6.88
CA ALA A 46 -17.19 11.97 -8.30
C ALA A 46 -17.95 13.29 -8.50
N GLY A 47 -17.47 14.13 -9.42
CA GLY A 47 -18.02 15.46 -9.67
C GLY A 47 -17.62 16.53 -8.66
N SER A 48 -16.72 16.23 -7.72
CA SER A 48 -16.27 17.19 -6.71
C SER A 48 -14.78 17.49 -6.80
N SER A 49 -14.33 18.43 -5.99
CA SER A 49 -12.91 18.76 -5.80
C SER A 49 -12.54 18.58 -4.34
N ALA A 50 -11.32 18.15 -4.09
CA ALA A 50 -10.80 18.02 -2.74
C ALA A 50 -9.35 18.52 -2.66
N ARG A 51 -8.96 18.85 -1.45
CA ARG A 51 -7.60 19.20 -1.08
C ARG A 51 -7.03 18.07 -0.26
N LEU A 52 -6.08 17.32 -0.85
CA LEU A 52 -5.43 16.17 -0.23
C LEU A 52 -4.16 16.62 0.48
N LEU A 53 -4.00 16.25 1.74
CA LEU A 53 -2.79 16.42 2.52
C LEU A 53 -1.95 15.16 2.41
N LEU A 54 -0.70 15.29 2.00
CA LEU A 54 0.26 14.21 1.91
C LEU A 54 1.43 14.48 2.85
N GLY A 55 1.70 13.56 3.75
CA GLY A 55 2.86 13.61 4.64
C GLY A 55 3.94 12.63 4.21
N GLY A 56 5.22 13.03 4.33
CA GLY A 56 6.32 12.18 3.89
C GLY A 56 7.71 12.75 4.10
N GLN A 57 8.66 12.27 3.28
CA GLN A 57 10.06 12.72 3.23
C GLN A 57 10.46 13.14 1.82
N ASN A 58 11.47 14.00 1.72
CA ASN A 58 12.00 14.50 0.44
C ASN A 58 10.95 15.21 -0.42
N LEU A 59 9.90 15.76 0.21
CA LEU A 59 8.78 16.41 -0.46
C LEU A 59 9.07 17.86 -0.87
N GLN A 60 10.11 18.50 -0.30
CA GLN A 60 10.45 19.90 -0.61
C GLN A 60 10.92 20.10 -2.06
N GLY A 61 11.31 19.02 -2.75
CA GLY A 61 11.73 19.03 -4.15
C GLY A 61 10.65 18.59 -5.14
N VAL A 62 9.42 18.40 -4.70
CA VAL A 62 8.30 17.98 -5.55
C VAL A 62 7.98 19.05 -6.60
N GLN A 63 7.76 18.62 -7.85
CA GLN A 63 7.44 19.47 -8.98
C GLN A 63 6.08 19.16 -9.59
N GLY A 64 5.54 17.97 -9.32
CA GLY A 64 4.27 17.54 -9.85
C GLY A 64 3.77 16.24 -9.24
N GLY A 65 2.58 15.85 -9.66
CA GLY A 65 1.96 14.58 -9.29
C GLY A 65 1.33 13.89 -10.49
N ILE A 66 1.10 12.60 -10.36
CA ILE A 66 0.42 11.74 -11.33
C ILE A 66 -0.65 10.97 -10.59
N VAL A 67 -1.85 10.92 -11.16
CA VAL A 67 -2.90 10.01 -10.74
C VAL A 67 -3.08 8.98 -11.84
N ILE A 68 -3.05 7.72 -11.47
CA ILE A 68 -3.28 6.58 -12.37
C ILE A 68 -4.74 6.17 -12.20
N GLY A 69 -5.45 6.10 -13.32
CA GLY A 69 -6.89 5.93 -13.42
C GLY A 69 -7.55 7.20 -13.98
N GLU A 70 -8.65 7.01 -14.71
CA GLU A 70 -9.32 8.09 -15.42
C GLU A 70 -10.17 8.98 -14.50
N GLY A 71 -10.46 10.18 -14.97
CA GLY A 71 -11.41 11.11 -14.35
C GLY A 71 -10.87 11.93 -13.19
N VAL A 72 -9.57 11.90 -12.87
CA VAL A 72 -8.97 12.71 -11.79
C VAL A 72 -7.87 13.61 -12.35
N ASN A 73 -7.95 14.89 -12.03
CA ASN A 73 -6.97 15.90 -12.45
C ASN A 73 -6.37 16.60 -11.22
N ILE A 74 -5.04 16.70 -11.19
CA ILE A 74 -4.33 17.53 -10.22
C ILE A 74 -4.30 18.96 -10.73
N SER A 75 -4.96 19.89 -10.04
CA SER A 75 -5.03 21.29 -10.42
C SER A 75 -3.91 22.13 -9.83
N LYS A 76 -3.45 21.78 -8.62
CA LYS A 76 -2.40 22.52 -7.91
C LYS A 76 -1.65 21.61 -6.94
N ILE A 77 -0.36 21.88 -6.75
CA ILE A 77 0.46 21.30 -5.70
C ILE A 77 1.10 22.43 -4.90
N THR A 78 0.92 22.41 -3.59
CA THR A 78 1.49 23.37 -2.67
C THR A 78 2.42 22.65 -1.70
N ILE A 79 3.71 22.99 -1.74
CA ILE A 79 4.69 22.47 -0.79
C ILE A 79 4.56 23.29 0.50
N VAL A 80 4.22 22.62 1.60
CA VAL A 80 4.19 23.26 2.91
C VAL A 80 5.63 23.44 3.39
N PRO A 81 6.07 24.64 3.73
CA PRO A 81 7.43 24.85 4.22
C PRO A 81 7.70 24.05 5.50
N ASN A 82 8.93 23.56 5.67
CA ASN A 82 9.34 22.94 6.92
C ASN A 82 9.34 23.98 8.05
N PHE A 83 8.60 23.70 9.12
CA PHE A 83 8.59 24.57 10.29
C PHE A 83 9.86 24.37 11.13
N PRO A 84 10.67 25.41 11.38
CA PRO A 84 11.74 25.32 12.33
C PRO A 84 11.15 25.06 13.73
N ARG A 85 11.86 24.33 14.56
CA ARG A 85 11.46 24.16 15.96
C ARG A 85 11.36 25.54 16.61
N ALA A 86 10.17 25.88 17.05
CA ALA A 86 9.94 27.10 17.81
C ALA A 86 10.21 26.85 19.30
N ASP A 87 10.96 27.72 19.94
CA ASP A 87 11.05 27.76 21.41
C ASP A 87 9.71 28.24 22.02
N SER A 88 9.57 28.19 23.33
CA SER A 88 8.32 28.54 24.02
C SER A 88 7.87 29.99 23.78
N ARG A 89 8.79 30.94 23.58
CA ARG A 89 8.48 32.35 23.28
C ARG A 89 8.04 32.51 21.84
N GLN A 90 8.79 31.92 20.93
CA GLN A 90 8.46 31.89 19.51
C GLN A 90 7.09 31.26 19.28
N ARG A 91 6.82 30.14 19.95
CA ARG A 91 5.52 29.46 19.89
C ARG A 91 4.38 30.38 20.33
N LYS A 92 4.51 31.03 21.49
CA LYS A 92 3.49 31.97 21.98
C LYS A 92 3.23 33.13 21.01
N TYR A 93 4.29 33.66 20.42
CA TYR A 93 4.20 34.71 19.41
C TYR A 93 3.49 34.26 18.14
N LEU A 94 3.87 33.08 17.61
CA LEU A 94 3.28 32.51 16.40
C LEU A 94 1.80 32.17 16.59
N LEU A 95 1.41 31.65 17.75
CA LEU A 95 0.01 31.40 18.10
C LEU A 95 -0.81 32.69 18.12
N ALA A 96 -0.28 33.75 18.74
CA ALA A 96 -0.95 35.05 18.74
C ALA A 96 -1.08 35.61 17.32
N TRP A 97 -0.05 35.50 16.50
CA TRP A 97 -0.09 35.97 15.12
C TRP A 97 -1.07 35.19 14.23
N ILE A 98 -1.13 33.86 14.36
CA ILE A 98 -2.11 33.06 13.65
C ILE A 98 -3.54 33.47 14.04
N ALA A 99 -3.81 33.66 15.32
CA ALA A 99 -5.11 34.14 15.80
C ALA A 99 -5.46 35.53 15.21
N ASP A 100 -4.49 36.45 15.12
CA ASP A 100 -4.68 37.74 14.48
C ASP A 100 -5.00 37.61 12.97
N ILE A 101 -4.30 36.73 12.26
CA ILE A 101 -4.58 36.48 10.84
C ILE A 101 -5.99 35.90 10.64
N GLU A 102 -6.45 35.03 11.52
CA GLU A 102 -7.81 34.45 11.49
C GLU A 102 -8.89 35.52 11.77
N MET A 103 -8.59 36.51 12.57
CA MET A 103 -9.45 37.69 12.79
C MET A 103 -9.38 38.72 11.65
N GLY A 104 -8.59 38.45 10.58
CA GLY A 104 -8.44 39.34 9.43
C GLY A 104 -7.30 40.37 9.53
N ASN A 105 -6.51 40.35 10.58
CA ASN A 105 -5.33 41.18 10.72
C ASN A 105 -4.14 40.56 10.00
N LYS A 106 -3.61 41.25 9.01
CA LYS A 106 -2.46 40.72 8.22
C LYS A 106 -1.09 41.16 8.75
N ALA A 107 -1.06 42.17 9.61
CA ALA A 107 0.19 42.66 10.16
C ALA A 107 0.65 41.78 11.34
N PRO A 108 1.95 41.40 11.42
CA PRO A 108 2.45 40.67 12.57
C PRO A 108 2.35 41.52 13.83
N PRO A 109 2.03 40.90 14.97
CA PRO A 109 2.08 41.60 16.25
C PRO A 109 3.51 42.12 16.51
N PRO A 110 3.68 43.17 17.37
CA PRO A 110 5.00 43.69 17.71
C PRO A 110 5.86 42.58 18.31
N LEU A 111 7.11 42.49 17.85
CA LEU A 111 8.07 41.51 18.36
C LEU A 111 8.48 41.89 19.79
N PRO A 112 8.61 40.92 20.71
CA PRO A 112 9.20 41.18 22.03
C PRO A 112 10.65 41.69 21.92
N ASP A 113 11.09 42.54 22.82
CA ASP A 113 12.39 43.25 22.78
C ASP A 113 13.66 42.37 22.76
N SER A 114 13.55 41.05 22.82
CA SER A 114 14.71 40.12 22.90
C SER A 114 14.73 39.09 21.77
N THR A 115 14.34 39.45 20.55
CA THR A 115 14.14 38.49 19.43
C THR A 115 15.13 38.66 18.28
N ASP A 116 16.41 38.78 18.60
CA ASP A 116 17.47 38.80 17.59
C ASP A 116 17.37 37.52 16.69
N GLY A 117 17.37 37.73 15.37
CA GLY A 117 17.31 36.67 14.37
C GLY A 117 15.91 36.14 14.01
N TRP A 118 14.85 36.55 14.68
CA TRP A 118 13.49 36.06 14.33
C TRP A 118 12.96 36.64 13.02
N ARG A 119 13.35 37.88 12.69
CA ARG A 119 12.91 38.53 11.43
C ARG A 119 13.53 37.93 10.18
N GLU A 120 14.62 37.19 10.31
CA GLU A 120 15.36 36.62 9.18
C GLU A 120 14.78 35.28 8.70
N ASN A 121 13.83 34.74 9.44
CA ASN A 121 13.17 33.49 9.04
C ASN A 121 12.15 33.75 7.92
N ALA A 122 12.55 33.47 6.69
CA ALA A 122 11.82 33.83 5.47
C ALA A 122 10.37 33.27 5.42
N TRP A 123 10.02 32.22 6.17
CA TRP A 123 8.68 31.72 6.10
C TRP A 123 7.75 32.28 7.20
N TRP A 124 8.25 32.78 8.31
CA TRP A 124 7.42 33.54 9.24
C TRP A 124 6.84 34.80 8.57
N GLN A 125 7.62 35.39 7.67
CA GLN A 125 7.15 36.53 6.89
C GLN A 125 5.99 36.17 5.95
N LYS A 126 5.80 34.88 5.65
CA LYS A 126 4.77 34.35 4.74
C LYS A 126 3.52 33.82 5.44
N LEU A 127 3.45 33.83 6.78
CA LEU A 127 2.27 33.32 7.48
C LEU A 127 0.96 33.95 6.99
N HIS A 128 0.95 35.24 6.69
CA HIS A 128 -0.22 35.95 6.15
C HIS A 128 -0.57 35.58 4.70
N GLU A 129 0.32 34.88 3.99
CA GLU A 129 0.09 34.40 2.63
C GLU A 129 -0.51 32.99 2.61
N LEU A 130 -0.50 32.30 3.77
CA LEU A 130 -0.99 30.93 3.88
C LEU A 130 -2.52 30.89 3.80
N ALA A 131 -3.04 29.86 3.16
CA ALA A 131 -4.47 29.56 3.17
C ALA A 131 -4.91 29.07 4.56
N PRO A 132 -6.20 29.13 4.92
CA PRO A 132 -6.71 28.70 6.22
C PRO A 132 -6.27 27.28 6.61
N MET A 133 -6.28 26.33 5.65
CA MET A 133 -5.83 24.96 5.91
C MET A 133 -4.34 24.90 6.27
N GLU A 134 -3.51 25.66 5.57
CA GLU A 134 -2.08 25.72 5.84
C GLU A 134 -1.78 26.31 7.22
N LEU A 135 -2.51 27.37 7.60
CA LEU A 135 -2.44 27.97 8.94
C LEU A 135 -2.84 26.96 10.03
N ARG A 136 -3.88 26.17 9.80
CA ARG A 136 -4.30 25.10 10.72
C ARG A 136 -3.24 24.02 10.89
N LEU A 137 -2.51 23.67 9.86
CA LEU A 137 -1.37 22.74 9.96
C LEU A 137 -0.22 23.33 10.78
N VAL A 138 0.08 24.63 10.61
CA VAL A 138 1.05 25.33 11.47
C VAL A 138 0.60 25.32 12.92
N LEU A 139 -0.66 25.63 13.16
CA LEU A 139 -1.26 25.64 14.49
C LEU A 139 -1.17 24.26 15.17
N LYS A 140 -1.50 23.20 14.44
CA LYS A 140 -1.35 21.81 14.87
C LYS A 140 0.09 21.51 15.28
N ASP A 141 1.08 21.82 14.44
CA ASP A 141 2.51 21.58 14.74
C ASP A 141 2.98 22.39 15.95
N LEU A 142 2.48 23.60 16.13
CA LEU A 142 2.76 24.43 17.30
C LEU A 142 2.13 23.92 18.61
N HIS A 143 0.95 23.31 18.56
CA HIS A 143 0.28 22.75 19.74
C HIS A 143 0.77 21.33 20.06
N THR A 144 1.17 20.57 19.07
CA THR A 144 1.71 19.24 19.27
C THR A 144 3.10 19.37 19.89
N ILE A 145 3.24 19.02 21.16
CA ILE A 145 4.56 18.88 21.78
C ILE A 145 5.20 17.68 21.10
N PRO A 146 6.30 17.85 20.34
CA PRO A 146 6.95 16.69 19.74
C PRO A 146 7.41 15.79 20.88
N ASN A 147 6.71 14.70 21.11
CA ASN A 147 7.30 13.61 21.85
C ASN A 147 8.43 13.10 20.96
N ALA A 148 9.67 13.46 21.28
CA ALA A 148 10.85 13.17 20.47
C ALA A 148 11.03 11.68 20.17
N LEU A 149 10.32 10.82 20.90
CA LEU A 149 10.30 9.38 20.77
C LEU A 149 9.20 8.85 19.83
N GLN A 150 8.21 9.67 19.44
CA GLN A 150 7.04 9.22 18.66
C GLN A 150 6.85 9.91 17.31
N ALA A 151 7.49 11.05 17.08
CA ALA A 151 7.42 11.71 15.78
C ALA A 151 8.23 10.93 14.74
N SER A 152 7.54 10.25 13.83
CA SER A 152 8.22 9.64 12.68
C SER A 152 8.72 10.73 11.74
N PRO A 153 10.04 10.90 11.55
CA PRO A 153 10.56 11.86 10.58
C PRO A 153 10.13 11.53 9.15
N ALA A 154 9.65 10.29 8.93
CA ALA A 154 9.22 9.78 7.64
C ALA A 154 7.94 10.41 7.10
N ILE A 155 7.15 11.09 7.92
CA ILE A 155 5.87 11.68 7.51
C ILE A 155 5.78 13.20 7.80
N ARG A 156 6.91 13.81 8.18
CA ARG A 156 6.93 15.17 8.71
C ARG A 156 6.81 16.27 7.67
N GLN A 157 7.32 16.05 6.46
CA GLN A 157 7.19 17.02 5.37
C GLN A 157 5.80 16.91 4.76
N LEU A 158 5.18 18.04 4.45
CA LEU A 158 3.81 18.09 3.98
C LEU A 158 3.72 18.69 2.57
N VAL A 159 2.83 18.13 1.78
CA VAL A 159 2.41 18.66 0.47
C VAL A 159 0.89 18.62 0.39
N ILE A 160 0.30 19.68 -0.09
CA ILE A 160 -1.13 19.77 -0.38
C ILE A 160 -1.32 19.61 -1.88
N VAL A 161 -2.21 18.69 -2.27
CA VAL A 161 -2.57 18.40 -3.66
C VAL A 161 -4.04 18.70 -3.86
N ASP A 162 -4.34 19.74 -4.65
CA ASP A 162 -5.70 20.04 -5.04
C ASP A 162 -6.09 19.15 -6.23
N VAL A 163 -7.13 18.35 -6.08
CA VAL A 163 -7.65 17.45 -7.11
C VAL A 163 -9.08 17.85 -7.51
N ALA A 164 -9.38 17.65 -8.78
CA ALA A 164 -10.73 17.75 -9.33
C ALA A 164 -11.10 16.41 -9.95
N VAL A 165 -12.26 15.89 -9.61
CA VAL A 165 -12.78 14.60 -10.08
C VAL A 165 -13.95 14.86 -11.03
N ALA A 166 -13.89 14.26 -12.21
CA ALA A 166 -14.96 14.36 -13.20
C ALA A 166 -16.25 13.70 -12.69
N ALA A 167 -17.40 14.23 -13.09
CA ALA A 167 -18.69 13.71 -12.65
C ALA A 167 -19.00 12.29 -13.16
N ASP A 168 -18.39 11.91 -14.27
CA ASP A 168 -18.46 10.60 -14.90
C ASP A 168 -17.29 9.68 -14.56
N ALA A 169 -16.41 10.11 -13.63
CA ALA A 169 -15.32 9.27 -13.16
C ALA A 169 -15.87 8.00 -12.49
N ALA A 170 -15.43 6.85 -13.01
CA ALA A 170 -15.84 5.56 -12.45
C ALA A 170 -15.39 5.43 -11.00
N PRO A 171 -16.24 5.01 -10.06
CA PRO A 171 -15.86 4.72 -8.70
C PRO A 171 -14.78 3.63 -8.63
N GLY A 172 -13.88 3.76 -7.66
CA GLY A 172 -12.82 2.77 -7.44
C GLY A 172 -11.48 3.37 -7.04
N GLU A 173 -10.50 2.50 -6.93
CA GLU A 173 -9.14 2.82 -6.51
C GLU A 173 -8.40 3.66 -7.56
N ARG A 174 -7.55 4.55 -7.06
CA ARG A 174 -6.60 5.36 -7.84
C ARG A 174 -5.24 5.28 -7.17
N GLU A 175 -4.19 5.36 -7.96
CA GLU A 175 -2.83 5.48 -7.45
C GLU A 175 -2.32 6.91 -7.67
N LEU A 176 -1.91 7.57 -6.58
CA LEU A 176 -1.30 8.90 -6.62
C LEU A 176 0.19 8.79 -6.37
N ARG A 177 0.99 9.46 -7.21
CA ARG A 177 2.44 9.57 -7.09
C ARG A 177 2.86 11.03 -7.14
N LEU A 178 3.88 11.38 -6.37
CA LEU A 178 4.57 12.66 -6.47
C LEU A 178 5.92 12.47 -7.16
N TYR A 179 6.32 13.44 -7.97
CA TYR A 179 7.62 13.43 -8.62
C TYR A 179 8.32 14.77 -8.51
N GLY A 180 9.64 14.75 -8.62
CA GLY A 180 10.49 15.92 -8.57
C GLY A 180 11.90 15.61 -9.05
N ARG A 181 12.85 16.50 -8.73
CA ARG A 181 14.26 16.31 -9.14
C ARG A 181 14.91 15.07 -8.53
N GLY A 182 14.44 14.61 -7.36
CA GLY A 182 14.95 13.43 -6.70
C GLY A 182 14.48 12.13 -7.33
N GLY A 183 13.32 12.13 -7.99
CA GLY A 183 12.72 10.92 -8.52
C GLY A 183 11.20 10.95 -8.48
N ILE A 184 10.59 9.78 -8.36
CA ILE A 184 9.14 9.59 -8.25
C ILE A 184 8.82 8.66 -7.08
N SER A 185 7.77 8.99 -6.33
CA SER A 185 7.36 8.19 -5.17
C SER A 185 6.76 6.84 -5.58
N ALA A 186 6.79 5.87 -4.66
CA ALA A 186 5.86 4.76 -4.68
C ALA A 186 4.41 5.29 -4.70
N PRO A 187 3.44 4.56 -5.26
CA PRO A 187 2.05 4.99 -5.29
C PRO A 187 1.43 4.99 -3.90
N LYS A 188 0.44 5.86 -3.72
CA LYS A 188 -0.48 5.82 -2.60
C LYS A 188 -1.90 5.70 -3.11
N LEU A 189 -2.65 4.82 -2.47
CA LEU A 189 -4.06 4.63 -2.81
C LEU A 189 -4.89 5.80 -2.32
N PHE A 190 -5.83 6.22 -3.15
CA PHE A 190 -6.99 7.00 -2.77
C PHE A 190 -8.18 6.58 -3.64
N TYR A 191 -9.39 7.01 -3.29
CA TYR A 191 -10.60 6.49 -3.90
C TYR A 191 -11.41 7.59 -4.60
N VAL A 192 -12.05 7.22 -5.70
CA VAL A 192 -13.16 7.97 -6.28
C VAL A 192 -14.44 7.25 -5.87
N ASP A 193 -15.39 7.97 -5.29
CA ASP A 193 -16.62 7.40 -4.76
C ASP A 193 -17.87 8.00 -5.41
N ALA A 194 -18.89 7.18 -5.58
CA ALA A 194 -20.23 7.66 -5.98
C ALA A 194 -21.00 8.25 -4.79
N ALA A 195 -20.71 7.75 -3.57
CA ALA A 195 -21.38 8.18 -2.35
C ALA A 195 -20.81 9.51 -1.83
N PRO A 196 -21.62 10.32 -1.13
CA PRO A 196 -21.15 11.53 -0.48
C PRO A 196 -20.08 11.24 0.57
N HIS A 197 -19.07 12.14 0.62
CA HIS A 197 -18.05 12.14 1.64
C HIS A 197 -18.43 13.01 2.83
N CYS A 198 -18.11 12.52 4.03
CA CYS A 198 -18.21 13.24 5.28
C CYS A 198 -16.85 13.14 6.00
N PRO A 199 -15.92 14.06 5.73
CA PRO A 199 -14.65 14.07 6.42
C PRO A 199 -14.82 14.52 7.87
N GLU A 200 -13.90 14.12 8.74
CA GLU A 200 -13.81 14.68 10.08
C GLU A 200 -13.57 16.20 10.04
N PRO A 201 -13.91 16.93 11.11
CA PRO A 201 -13.58 18.35 11.21
C PRO A 201 -12.08 18.60 11.12
N SER A 202 -11.68 19.71 10.50
CA SER A 202 -10.28 20.15 10.50
C SER A 202 -9.77 20.31 11.93
N TYR A 203 -8.44 20.08 12.12
CA TYR A 203 -7.77 20.31 13.41
C TYR A 203 -8.13 21.66 14.00
N ARG A 204 -8.38 21.68 15.30
CA ARG A 204 -8.61 22.88 16.13
C ARG A 204 -7.62 22.94 17.27
N ALA A 205 -7.37 24.15 17.74
CA ALA A 205 -6.56 24.34 18.93
C ALA A 205 -7.27 23.81 20.19
N PRO A 206 -6.54 23.39 21.22
CA PRO A 206 -7.13 22.86 22.45
C PRO A 206 -8.06 23.83 23.22
N ASP A 207 -7.94 25.13 22.98
CA ASP A 207 -8.73 26.21 23.60
C ASP A 207 -9.89 26.67 22.72
N GLU A 208 -10.06 26.12 21.53
CA GLU A 208 -11.21 26.38 20.65
C GLU A 208 -12.43 25.55 21.05
N GLU A 209 -13.61 26.12 20.85
CA GLU A 209 -14.87 25.39 21.01
C GLU A 209 -14.87 24.14 20.15
N PRO A 210 -15.32 22.97 20.66
CA PRO A 210 -15.40 21.75 19.91
C PRO A 210 -16.19 21.94 18.61
N ALA A 211 -15.68 21.41 17.52
CA ALA A 211 -16.45 21.35 16.28
C ALA A 211 -17.73 20.54 16.51
N ALA A 212 -18.81 20.91 15.83
CA ALA A 212 -20.01 20.08 15.81
C ALA A 212 -19.65 18.69 15.24
N THR A 213 -20.12 17.64 15.90
CA THR A 213 -19.94 16.28 15.41
C THR A 213 -20.53 16.16 14.00
N PRO A 214 -19.76 15.71 13.01
CA PRO A 214 -20.25 15.55 11.63
C PRO A 214 -21.47 14.67 11.58
N ARG A 215 -22.44 15.05 10.74
CA ARG A 215 -23.69 14.32 10.59
C ARG A 215 -23.86 13.76 9.19
N VAL A 216 -24.02 12.46 9.10
CA VAL A 216 -24.37 11.72 7.88
C VAL A 216 -25.87 11.61 7.80
N ALA A 217 -26.49 12.38 6.91
CA ALA A 217 -27.94 12.46 6.80
C ALA A 217 -28.56 11.28 6.04
N ALA A 218 -27.79 10.58 5.21
CA ALA A 218 -28.26 9.48 4.39
C ALA A 218 -27.14 8.45 4.12
N VAL A 219 -27.53 7.20 3.96
CA VAL A 219 -26.68 6.08 3.53
C VAL A 219 -27.06 5.69 2.11
N PRO A 220 -26.12 5.41 1.17
CA PRO A 220 -24.69 5.22 1.41
C PRO A 220 -23.92 6.52 1.63
N ALA A 221 -22.80 6.43 2.38
CA ALA A 221 -21.89 7.53 2.65
C ALA A 221 -20.46 7.01 2.91
N VAL A 222 -19.47 7.86 2.76
CA VAL A 222 -18.07 7.58 3.10
C VAL A 222 -17.62 8.58 4.16
N LEU A 223 -17.00 8.07 5.23
CA LEU A 223 -16.34 8.89 6.24
C LEU A 223 -14.83 8.83 5.99
N ASP A 224 -14.15 9.94 6.14
CA ASP A 224 -12.69 10.03 6.09
C ASP A 224 -12.18 10.65 7.38
N GLY A 225 -11.16 10.05 8.01
CA GLY A 225 -10.59 10.54 9.25
C GLY A 225 -9.10 10.22 9.40
N GLN A 226 -8.52 10.83 10.44
CA GLN A 226 -7.11 10.70 10.80
C GLN A 226 -6.99 10.68 12.33
N ILE A 227 -6.70 9.51 12.92
CA ILE A 227 -6.59 9.37 14.37
C ILE A 227 -5.28 9.97 14.88
N LEU A 228 -5.39 11.07 15.62
CA LEU A 228 -4.30 11.71 16.32
C LEU A 228 -4.12 11.15 17.75
N PRO A 229 -3.00 11.43 18.46
CA PRO A 229 -2.75 10.86 19.77
C PRO A 229 -3.86 11.10 20.78
N GLY A 230 -4.47 10.02 21.30
CA GLY A 230 -5.55 10.08 22.29
C GLY A 230 -6.93 10.42 21.73
N GLU A 231 -7.08 10.48 20.42
CA GLU A 231 -8.31 10.85 19.73
C GLU A 231 -9.27 9.69 19.55
N THR A 232 -10.54 10.02 19.50
CA THR A 232 -11.65 9.16 19.08
C THR A 232 -12.56 9.99 18.20
N ASP A 233 -12.66 9.63 16.93
CA ASP A 233 -13.51 10.32 15.98
C ASP A 233 -14.95 9.87 16.13
N ARG A 234 -15.88 10.80 15.97
CA ARG A 234 -17.31 10.57 16.12
C ARG A 234 -18.08 11.13 14.94
N PHE A 235 -19.02 10.35 14.46
CA PHE A 235 -19.93 10.74 13.39
C PHE A 235 -21.35 10.35 13.77
N VAL A 236 -22.28 11.29 13.68
CA VAL A 236 -23.69 11.00 13.86
C VAL A 236 -24.26 10.48 12.55
N VAL A 237 -24.83 9.28 12.55
CA VAL A 237 -25.40 8.63 11.37
C VAL A 237 -26.89 8.43 11.57
N ALA A 238 -27.71 9.01 10.68
CA ALA A 238 -29.15 8.82 10.68
C ALA A 238 -29.52 7.46 10.06
N LEU A 239 -29.96 6.52 10.89
CA LEU A 239 -30.33 5.15 10.45
C LEU A 239 -31.83 4.95 10.44
N LYS A 240 -32.34 4.13 9.50
CA LYS A 240 -33.75 3.74 9.40
C LYS A 240 -34.01 2.40 10.06
N GLY A 241 -35.07 2.30 10.86
CA GLY A 241 -35.45 1.05 11.49
C GLY A 241 -35.82 -0.03 10.48
N GLY A 242 -35.55 -1.29 10.83
CA GLY A 242 -35.80 -2.46 9.99
C GLY A 242 -34.82 -2.66 8.85
N GLN A 243 -33.76 -1.84 8.76
CA GLN A 243 -32.72 -1.99 7.75
C GLN A 243 -31.41 -2.54 8.37
N SER A 244 -30.65 -3.29 7.58
CA SER A 244 -29.31 -3.73 7.92
C SER A 244 -28.28 -2.79 7.31
N TYR A 245 -27.25 -2.48 8.08
CA TYR A 245 -26.17 -1.59 7.70
C TYR A 245 -24.83 -2.31 7.83
N ARG A 246 -23.91 -1.95 6.95
CA ARG A 246 -22.53 -2.36 6.97
C ARG A 246 -21.64 -1.13 7.00
N CYS A 247 -20.79 -1.03 8.01
CA CYS A 247 -19.72 -0.03 8.11
C CYS A 247 -18.38 -0.75 7.95
N ALA A 248 -17.70 -0.54 6.83
CA ALA A 248 -16.42 -1.17 6.55
C ALA A 248 -15.32 -0.14 6.60
N LEU A 249 -14.40 -0.28 7.54
CA LEU A 249 -13.23 0.58 7.64
C LEU A 249 -12.13 0.04 6.74
N ASN A 250 -11.38 0.93 6.12
CA ASN A 250 -10.12 0.67 5.45
C ASN A 250 -9.04 1.57 6.07
N GLY A 251 -8.09 0.99 6.74
CA GLY A 251 -6.93 1.66 7.33
C GLY A 251 -5.66 0.94 6.91
N ARG A 252 -5.55 -0.36 7.19
CA ARG A 252 -4.44 -1.22 6.75
C ARG A 252 -4.39 -1.38 5.25
N ARG A 253 -5.54 -1.41 4.58
CA ARG A 253 -5.60 -1.47 3.13
C ARG A 253 -4.97 -0.24 2.46
N LEU A 254 -5.07 0.93 3.08
CA LEU A 254 -4.44 2.17 2.59
C LEU A 254 -2.92 2.15 2.73
N LEU A 255 -2.42 1.51 3.80
CA LEU A 255 -1.00 1.40 4.13
C LEU A 255 -0.64 -0.05 4.47
N PRO A 256 -0.66 -0.96 3.48
CA PRO A 256 -0.48 -2.39 3.73
C PRO A 256 0.92 -2.69 4.27
N PHE A 257 0.99 -3.66 5.20
CA PHE A 257 2.23 -4.16 5.81
C PHE A 257 3.12 -3.14 6.51
N ILE A 258 2.65 -1.89 6.65
CA ILE A 258 3.41 -0.90 7.41
C ILE A 258 3.39 -1.26 8.90
N GLY A 259 4.57 -1.40 9.47
CA GLY A 259 4.79 -1.25 10.89
C GLY A 259 3.99 -2.10 11.86
N ASP A 260 3.92 -3.43 11.68
CA ASP A 260 3.71 -4.33 12.84
C ASP A 260 4.95 -4.35 13.76
N ALA A 261 5.90 -3.47 13.49
CA ALA A 261 7.02 -3.16 14.35
C ALA A 261 6.57 -2.31 15.55
N VAL A 262 7.32 -2.35 16.64
CA VAL A 262 7.10 -1.50 17.81
C VAL A 262 7.40 -0.04 17.45
N PRO A 263 6.46 0.90 17.67
CA PRO A 263 5.22 0.79 18.47
C PRO A 263 3.96 0.27 17.74
N GLY A 264 4.03 -0.31 16.59
CA GLY A 264 2.88 -0.81 15.84
C GLY A 264 2.12 0.29 15.07
N HIS A 265 1.37 -0.11 14.04
CA HIS A 265 0.53 0.78 13.26
C HIS A 265 -0.93 0.78 13.76
N PHE A 266 -1.75 1.64 13.19
CA PHE A 266 -3.17 1.79 13.46
C PHE A 266 -3.91 0.44 13.42
N GLN A 267 -4.55 0.10 14.53
CA GLN A 267 -5.50 -1.00 14.62
C GLN A 267 -6.87 -0.43 14.97
N ALA A 268 -7.70 -0.32 13.96
CA ALA A 268 -8.98 0.33 14.04
C ALA A 268 -9.98 -0.44 14.91
N VAL A 269 -10.80 0.30 15.63
CA VAL A 269 -11.98 -0.19 16.33
C VAL A 269 -13.18 0.63 15.93
N LEU A 270 -14.27 -0.02 15.54
CA LEU A 270 -15.57 0.59 15.28
C LEU A 270 -16.53 0.27 16.42
N ARG A 271 -17.21 1.31 16.92
CA ARG A 271 -18.31 1.19 17.89
C ARG A 271 -19.51 1.96 17.39
N LEU A 272 -20.69 1.37 17.52
CA LEU A 272 -21.94 2.07 17.24
C LEU A 272 -22.69 2.27 18.55
N LEU A 273 -23.01 3.53 18.85
CA LEU A 273 -23.75 3.92 20.05
C LEU A 273 -25.16 4.38 19.67
N ASP A 274 -26.14 4.04 20.49
CA ASP A 274 -27.51 4.60 20.39
C ASP A 274 -27.57 6.03 20.95
N ALA A 275 -28.74 6.67 20.83
CA ALA A 275 -28.97 8.04 21.30
C ALA A 275 -28.76 8.22 22.82
N THR A 276 -28.73 7.14 23.60
CA THR A 276 -28.45 7.17 25.05
C THR A 276 -26.95 7.00 25.35
N GLY A 277 -26.11 6.79 24.34
CA GLY A 277 -24.69 6.52 24.46
C GLY A 277 -24.34 5.05 24.77
N ARG A 278 -25.33 4.15 24.70
CA ARG A 278 -25.10 2.71 24.90
C ARG A 278 -24.57 2.08 23.61
N GLU A 279 -23.54 1.25 23.74
CA GLU A 279 -23.00 0.46 22.63
C GLU A 279 -24.03 -0.57 22.15
N VAL A 280 -24.32 -0.55 20.86
CA VAL A 280 -25.26 -1.48 20.19
C VAL A 280 -24.59 -2.38 19.17
N ALA A 281 -23.38 -2.04 18.72
CA ALA A 281 -22.53 -2.89 17.89
C ALA A 281 -21.06 -2.51 18.05
N PHE A 282 -20.17 -3.48 17.81
CA PHE A 282 -18.72 -3.38 17.94
C PHE A 282 -18.04 -4.24 16.86
N ALA A 283 -16.90 -3.78 16.34
CA ALA A 283 -15.99 -4.56 15.49
C ALA A 283 -14.57 -4.02 15.65
N ASP A 284 -13.57 -4.91 15.65
CA ASP A 284 -12.14 -4.57 15.70
C ASP A 284 -11.30 -5.27 14.62
N ASP A 285 -11.87 -6.23 13.91
CA ASP A 285 -11.30 -6.90 12.75
C ASP A 285 -12.42 -7.52 11.88
N GLU A 286 -12.02 -8.14 10.78
CA GLU A 286 -12.89 -8.96 9.94
C GLU A 286 -12.14 -10.24 9.56
N TYR A 287 -12.37 -11.32 10.28
CA TYR A 287 -11.65 -12.58 10.13
C TYR A 287 -10.12 -12.40 10.34
N PHE A 288 -9.35 -12.43 9.26
CA PHE A 288 -7.89 -12.24 9.28
C PHE A 288 -7.46 -10.85 8.80
N ASP A 289 -8.42 -10.00 8.44
CA ASP A 289 -8.19 -8.62 8.04
C ASP A 289 -8.27 -7.73 9.29
N PRO A 290 -7.23 -7.00 9.64
CA PRO A 290 -7.26 -6.07 10.77
C PRO A 290 -8.14 -4.84 10.53
N ASP A 291 -8.71 -4.66 9.33
CA ASP A 291 -9.66 -3.60 9.04
C ASP A 291 -11.09 -4.07 9.39
N PRO A 292 -11.75 -3.45 10.39
CA PRO A 292 -13.02 -3.95 10.91
C PRO A 292 -14.21 -3.72 9.98
N VAL A 293 -15.16 -4.65 10.02
CA VAL A 293 -16.45 -4.53 9.38
C VAL A 293 -17.56 -4.71 10.41
N LEU A 294 -18.20 -3.59 10.78
CA LEU A 294 -19.33 -3.58 11.69
C LEU A 294 -20.63 -3.80 10.91
N ARG A 295 -21.42 -4.80 11.31
CA ARG A 295 -22.75 -5.09 10.77
C ARG A 295 -23.80 -4.84 11.84
N PHE A 296 -24.86 -4.12 11.48
CA PHE A 296 -25.91 -3.72 12.41
C PHE A 296 -27.28 -3.82 11.78
N ALA A 297 -28.15 -4.65 12.36
CA ALA A 297 -29.58 -4.67 12.06
C ALA A 297 -30.27 -3.61 12.93
N CYS A 298 -30.62 -2.48 12.32
CA CYS A 298 -31.17 -1.33 13.03
C CYS A 298 -32.61 -1.59 13.50
N PRO A 299 -32.89 -1.70 14.81
CA PRO A 299 -34.22 -1.98 15.30
C PRO A 299 -35.13 -0.76 15.23
N THR A 300 -34.61 0.43 15.45
CA THR A 300 -35.39 1.66 15.59
C THR A 300 -34.73 2.78 14.81
N ALA A 301 -35.50 3.53 14.02
CA ALA A 301 -35.01 4.70 13.32
C ALA A 301 -34.54 5.77 14.32
N GLY A 302 -33.42 6.41 14.02
CA GLY A 302 -32.85 7.45 14.87
C GLY A 302 -31.40 7.78 14.51
N ASP A 303 -30.84 8.63 15.36
CA ASP A 303 -29.44 9.01 15.29
C ASP A 303 -28.59 8.04 16.12
N TYR A 304 -27.58 7.50 15.49
CA TYR A 304 -26.56 6.65 16.08
C TYR A 304 -25.22 7.34 15.95
N THR A 305 -24.33 7.15 16.94
CA THR A 305 -22.97 7.67 16.88
C THR A 305 -22.01 6.55 16.51
N LEU A 306 -21.38 6.66 15.36
CA LEU A 306 -20.27 5.79 14.97
C LEU A 306 -18.97 6.39 15.53
N GLU A 307 -18.28 5.63 16.36
CA GLU A 307 -16.94 5.98 16.89
C GLU A 307 -15.87 5.18 16.15
N VAL A 308 -14.76 5.85 15.82
CA VAL A 308 -13.55 5.27 15.27
C VAL A 308 -12.39 5.61 16.18
N ARG A 309 -11.59 4.64 16.56
CA ARG A 309 -10.38 4.86 17.38
C ARG A 309 -9.34 3.78 17.13
N ASP A 310 -8.11 4.03 17.57
CA ASP A 310 -7.10 2.96 17.69
C ASP A 310 -7.41 2.08 18.91
N ASN A 311 -7.13 0.79 18.81
CA ASN A 311 -7.36 -0.18 19.88
C ASN A 311 -6.65 0.20 21.20
N LEU A 312 -5.44 0.72 21.11
CA LEU A 312 -4.64 1.18 22.26
C LEU A 312 -4.69 2.70 22.49
N TYR A 313 -5.64 3.42 21.86
CA TYR A 313 -5.74 4.87 21.91
C TYR A 313 -4.47 5.60 21.49
N ARG A 314 -3.70 4.98 20.60
CA ARG A 314 -2.56 5.64 19.95
C ARG A 314 -3.08 6.54 18.84
N GLY A 315 -2.21 7.35 18.29
CA GLY A 315 -2.50 8.16 17.13
C GLY A 315 -1.23 8.65 16.48
N ARG A 316 -1.31 8.91 15.19
CA ARG A 316 -0.23 9.46 14.38
C ARG A 316 -0.81 10.02 13.09
N GLU A 317 -0.11 10.90 12.42
CA GLU A 317 -0.60 11.53 11.19
C GLU A 317 -0.86 10.54 10.05
N ASP A 318 -0.22 9.37 10.04
CA ASP A 318 -0.47 8.29 9.08
C ASP A 318 -1.53 7.27 9.54
N PHE A 319 -2.19 7.50 10.67
CA PHE A 319 -3.36 6.73 11.07
C PHE A 319 -4.61 7.24 10.35
N VAL A 320 -4.52 7.23 9.02
CA VAL A 320 -5.62 7.62 8.14
C VAL A 320 -6.55 6.45 7.88
N TYR A 321 -7.84 6.75 7.76
CA TYR A 321 -8.85 5.73 7.48
C TYR A 321 -9.98 6.29 6.64
N ARG A 322 -10.73 5.36 6.05
CA ARG A 322 -12.06 5.63 5.50
C ARG A 322 -13.04 4.57 5.97
N VAL A 323 -14.31 4.94 6.16
CA VAL A 323 -15.40 4.03 6.48
C VAL A 323 -16.47 4.13 5.40
N ASP A 324 -16.69 3.03 4.70
CA ASP A 324 -17.81 2.89 3.77
C ASP A 324 -19.07 2.45 4.52
N ILE A 325 -20.09 3.32 4.57
CA ILE A 325 -21.39 2.97 5.14
C ILE A 325 -22.36 2.63 4.03
N SER A 326 -22.88 1.41 4.04
CA SER A 326 -23.81 0.89 3.01
C SER A 326 -24.98 0.16 3.61
N LEU A 327 -26.06 -0.01 2.80
CA LEU A 327 -27.21 -0.85 3.14
C LEU A 327 -26.89 -2.32 2.83
N GLY A 328 -27.47 -3.21 3.63
CA GLY A 328 -27.44 -4.65 3.45
C GLY A 328 -26.14 -5.29 3.96
N THR A 329 -26.10 -6.60 3.82
CA THR A 329 -24.91 -7.42 4.09
C THR A 329 -24.25 -7.68 2.75
N ARG A 330 -23.27 -6.86 2.35
CA ARG A 330 -22.41 -7.26 1.22
C ARG A 330 -21.61 -8.49 1.65
N PRO A 331 -21.57 -9.55 0.82
CA PRO A 331 -20.67 -10.66 1.07
C PRO A 331 -19.23 -10.15 1.07
N TYR A 332 -18.39 -10.84 1.79
CA TYR A 332 -16.94 -10.57 1.76
C TYR A 332 -16.45 -10.63 0.31
N PRO A 333 -15.62 -9.69 -0.15
CA PRO A 333 -15.15 -9.69 -1.54
C PRO A 333 -14.36 -10.97 -1.82
N PHE A 334 -14.80 -11.73 -2.82
CA PHE A 334 -14.16 -12.94 -3.25
C PHE A 334 -13.84 -12.82 -4.74
N THR A 335 -12.57 -12.78 -5.07
CA THR A 335 -12.09 -12.59 -6.44
C THR A 335 -11.71 -13.92 -7.07
N ALA A 336 -11.83 -14.03 -8.38
CA ALA A 336 -11.31 -15.20 -9.08
C ALA A 336 -9.77 -15.14 -9.14
N PRO A 337 -9.07 -16.28 -8.98
CA PRO A 337 -7.62 -16.31 -9.12
C PRO A 337 -7.22 -16.04 -10.59
N PRO A 338 -5.99 -15.55 -10.84
CA PRO A 338 -5.52 -15.23 -12.19
C PRO A 338 -5.10 -16.52 -12.96
N TRP A 339 -5.94 -17.51 -12.96
CA TRP A 339 -5.73 -18.72 -13.76
C TRP A 339 -6.18 -18.50 -15.20
N PRO A 340 -5.63 -19.25 -16.17
CA PRO A 340 -6.18 -19.29 -17.52
C PRO A 340 -7.67 -19.59 -17.49
N ALA A 341 -8.41 -19.14 -18.50
CA ALA A 341 -9.83 -19.47 -18.63
C ALA A 341 -10.01 -20.98 -18.76
N LEU A 342 -10.42 -21.63 -17.68
CA LEU A 342 -10.73 -23.05 -17.60
C LEU A 342 -12.23 -23.26 -17.41
N PRO A 343 -12.77 -24.43 -17.78
CA PRO A 343 -14.14 -24.77 -17.46
C PRO A 343 -14.38 -24.66 -15.95
N GLN A 344 -15.35 -23.83 -15.57
CA GLN A 344 -15.78 -23.66 -14.18
C GLN A 344 -16.98 -24.56 -13.91
N LEU A 345 -16.92 -25.27 -12.79
CA LEU A 345 -17.94 -26.20 -12.34
C LEU A 345 -18.36 -25.82 -10.93
N SER A 346 -19.63 -25.97 -10.61
CA SER A 346 -20.14 -25.75 -9.25
C SER A 346 -19.90 -26.98 -8.37
N ASP A 347 -19.80 -26.76 -7.05
CA ASP A 347 -19.64 -27.81 -6.06
C ASP A 347 -20.85 -28.74 -5.96
N ASP A 348 -22.08 -28.23 -6.18
CA ASP A 348 -23.31 -29.04 -6.22
C ASP A 348 -23.25 -30.18 -7.25
N ASP A 349 -22.46 -30.01 -8.32
CA ASP A 349 -22.18 -31.05 -9.31
C ASP A 349 -20.96 -31.93 -8.93
N ALA A 350 -20.05 -31.45 -8.06
CA ALA A 350 -18.77 -32.10 -7.77
C ALA A 350 -18.92 -33.39 -6.95
N GLY A 351 -19.91 -33.46 -6.07
CA GLY A 351 -20.13 -34.64 -5.20
C GLY A 351 -20.77 -35.84 -5.88
N ARG A 352 -21.34 -35.70 -7.10
CA ARG A 352 -22.17 -36.75 -7.73
C ARG A 352 -21.43 -37.65 -8.72
N GLN A 353 -20.45 -37.12 -9.45
CA GLN A 353 -19.65 -37.93 -10.39
C GLN A 353 -18.17 -37.63 -10.30
N PRO A 354 -17.30 -38.65 -10.38
CA PRO A 354 -15.86 -38.43 -10.39
C PRO A 354 -15.43 -37.63 -11.64
N ARG A 355 -14.52 -36.68 -11.45
CA ARG A 355 -13.96 -35.82 -12.48
C ARG A 355 -12.73 -36.47 -13.11
N ASP A 356 -12.49 -36.24 -14.40
CA ASP A 356 -11.26 -36.73 -15.04
C ASP A 356 -10.06 -35.88 -14.63
N GLY A 357 -9.11 -36.45 -13.90
CA GLY A 357 -7.87 -35.81 -13.48
C GLY A 357 -6.91 -35.45 -14.62
N ALA A 358 -7.13 -35.99 -15.83
CA ALA A 358 -6.38 -35.62 -17.03
C ALA A 358 -6.91 -34.34 -17.72
N THR A 359 -8.04 -33.79 -17.27
CA THR A 359 -8.66 -32.59 -17.84
C THR A 359 -8.52 -31.44 -16.87
N ALA A 360 -7.92 -30.32 -17.32
CA ALA A 360 -7.79 -29.12 -16.52
C ALA A 360 -9.17 -28.46 -16.31
N GLN A 361 -9.53 -28.23 -15.05
CA GLN A 361 -10.82 -27.70 -14.64
C GLN A 361 -10.71 -26.93 -13.33
N VAL A 362 -11.68 -26.06 -13.06
CA VAL A 362 -11.80 -25.30 -11.83
C VAL A 362 -13.16 -25.59 -11.18
N ILE A 363 -13.14 -25.86 -9.89
CA ILE A 363 -14.33 -26.12 -9.07
C ILE A 363 -14.47 -24.99 -8.08
N ALA A 364 -15.64 -24.37 -8.02
CA ALA A 364 -16.02 -23.39 -7.01
C ALA A 364 -16.75 -24.11 -5.88
N GLY A 365 -16.35 -23.89 -4.63
CA GLY A 365 -16.99 -24.48 -3.47
C GLY A 365 -17.07 -23.51 -2.28
N THR A 366 -17.80 -23.93 -1.24
CA THR A 366 -18.01 -23.15 -0.01
C THR A 366 -18.12 -24.09 1.18
N ILE A 367 -17.29 -23.93 2.18
CA ILE A 367 -17.46 -24.59 3.49
C ILE A 367 -18.60 -23.86 4.24
N ALA A 368 -19.84 -24.25 3.95
CA ALA A 368 -21.03 -23.49 4.34
C ALA A 368 -21.36 -23.55 5.84
N ARG A 369 -20.84 -24.55 6.56
CA ARG A 369 -21.12 -24.77 7.98
C ARG A 369 -19.86 -25.10 8.77
N PRO A 370 -19.79 -24.67 10.03
CA PRO A 370 -18.71 -25.09 10.92
C PRO A 370 -18.57 -26.62 10.98
N GLY A 371 -17.33 -27.13 10.84
CA GLY A 371 -16.98 -28.54 10.84
C GLY A 371 -17.30 -29.28 9.53
N GLU A 372 -17.75 -28.59 8.49
CA GLU A 372 -17.99 -29.18 7.17
C GLU A 372 -16.68 -29.58 6.48
N THR A 373 -16.77 -30.64 5.69
CA THR A 373 -15.70 -31.10 4.84
C THR A 373 -16.29 -31.38 3.45
N ASP A 374 -15.83 -30.65 2.48
CA ASP A 374 -16.19 -30.89 1.08
C ASP A 374 -15.36 -32.03 0.53
N SER A 375 -15.93 -32.77 -0.42
CA SER A 375 -15.30 -33.91 -1.06
C SER A 375 -15.43 -33.83 -2.57
N VAL A 376 -14.29 -33.77 -3.26
CA VAL A 376 -14.20 -33.78 -4.73
C VAL A 376 -13.57 -35.08 -5.19
N ARG A 377 -14.31 -35.89 -5.96
CA ARG A 377 -13.80 -37.16 -6.49
C ARG A 377 -13.15 -37.00 -7.86
N VAL A 378 -11.95 -37.57 -8.04
CA VAL A 378 -11.13 -37.44 -9.23
C VAL A 378 -10.68 -38.81 -9.73
N ILE A 379 -10.86 -39.10 -11.02
CA ILE A 379 -10.33 -40.29 -11.65
C ILE A 379 -8.86 -40.07 -11.95
N GLY A 380 -8.00 -40.81 -11.29
CA GLY A 380 -6.55 -40.79 -11.50
C GLY A 380 -6.10 -41.99 -12.33
N ARG A 381 -5.09 -41.77 -13.17
CA ARG A 381 -4.39 -42.83 -13.92
C ARG A 381 -2.98 -42.96 -13.39
N LYS A 382 -2.55 -44.17 -13.09
CA LYS A 382 -1.21 -44.45 -12.55
C LYS A 382 -0.12 -43.79 -13.38
N GLY A 383 0.75 -43.02 -12.70
CA GLY A 383 1.88 -42.31 -13.29
C GLY A 383 1.52 -41.00 -13.99
N ALA A 384 0.24 -40.66 -14.11
CA ALA A 384 -0.16 -39.35 -14.64
C ALA A 384 0.12 -38.25 -13.60
N ALA A 385 0.77 -37.17 -14.06
CA ALA A 385 1.02 -35.99 -13.24
C ALA A 385 -0.28 -35.17 -13.06
N VAL A 386 -0.49 -34.65 -11.87
CA VAL A 386 -1.66 -33.84 -11.51
C VAL A 386 -1.27 -32.69 -10.58
N VAL A 387 -1.94 -31.58 -10.74
CA VAL A 387 -1.89 -30.41 -9.84
C VAL A 387 -3.24 -30.28 -9.14
N PHE A 388 -3.19 -30.08 -7.84
CA PHE A 388 -4.27 -29.60 -7.00
C PHE A 388 -3.85 -28.24 -6.44
N ASP A 389 -4.51 -27.17 -6.86
CA ASP A 389 -4.19 -25.79 -6.49
C ASP A 389 -5.46 -25.13 -5.96
N LEU A 390 -5.54 -25.00 -4.64
CA LEU A 390 -6.68 -24.38 -3.97
C LEU A 390 -6.39 -22.91 -3.77
N ALA A 391 -7.35 -22.04 -4.08
CA ALA A 391 -7.30 -20.60 -3.87
C ALA A 391 -8.47 -20.15 -3.00
N ALA A 392 -8.17 -19.73 -1.80
CA ALA A 392 -9.12 -19.20 -0.82
C ALA A 392 -8.61 -17.85 -0.27
N ARG A 393 -7.60 -17.85 0.57
CA ARG A 393 -7.05 -16.65 1.22
C ARG A 393 -6.52 -15.63 0.21
N ARG A 394 -5.82 -16.05 -0.82
CA ARG A 394 -5.35 -15.18 -1.91
C ARG A 394 -6.49 -14.59 -2.76
N CYS A 395 -7.71 -15.13 -2.63
CA CYS A 395 -8.92 -14.63 -3.26
C CYS A 395 -9.82 -13.85 -2.27
N ALA A 396 -9.27 -13.46 -1.13
CA ALA A 396 -9.94 -12.77 -0.04
C ALA A 396 -11.04 -13.59 0.67
N SER A 397 -10.98 -14.93 0.66
CA SER A 397 -11.82 -15.77 1.50
C SER A 397 -11.28 -15.84 2.93
N PRO A 398 -12.14 -15.91 3.96
CA PRO A 398 -11.70 -16.20 5.33
C PRO A 398 -11.26 -17.66 5.55
N LEU A 399 -11.52 -18.56 4.60
CA LEU A 399 -11.17 -19.97 4.68
C LEU A 399 -9.65 -20.17 4.82
N ASP A 400 -9.22 -20.78 5.90
CA ASP A 400 -7.87 -21.30 6.11
C ASP A 400 -7.89 -22.80 5.78
N ALA A 401 -7.62 -23.10 4.50
CA ALA A 401 -7.94 -24.39 3.91
C ALA A 401 -6.90 -25.46 4.26
N VAL A 402 -7.38 -26.65 4.60
CA VAL A 402 -6.60 -27.88 4.60
C VAL A 402 -7.14 -28.81 3.53
N MET A 403 -6.27 -29.27 2.65
CA MET A 403 -6.60 -30.20 1.59
C MET A 403 -5.94 -31.56 1.82
N SER A 404 -6.74 -32.63 1.90
CA SER A 404 -6.27 -34.01 2.06
C SER A 404 -6.65 -34.84 0.85
N ILE A 405 -5.68 -35.54 0.26
CA ILE A 405 -5.87 -36.43 -0.89
C ILE A 405 -5.86 -37.87 -0.41
N ARG A 406 -6.95 -38.59 -0.66
CA ARG A 406 -7.08 -40.02 -0.35
C ARG A 406 -7.05 -40.85 -1.62
N GLY A 407 -6.34 -41.97 -1.55
CA GLY A 407 -6.24 -42.94 -2.63
C GLY A 407 -7.49 -43.81 -2.80
N PRO A 408 -7.53 -44.63 -3.88
CA PRO A 408 -8.64 -45.56 -4.14
C PRO A 408 -8.87 -46.60 -3.02
N ASP A 409 -7.84 -46.87 -2.20
CA ASP A 409 -7.89 -47.74 -1.04
C ASP A 409 -8.28 -47.02 0.26
N GLY A 410 -8.57 -45.72 0.19
CA GLY A 410 -8.89 -44.86 1.33
C GLY A 410 -7.67 -44.37 2.12
N SER A 411 -6.45 -44.77 1.76
CA SER A 411 -5.23 -44.28 2.41
C SER A 411 -5.01 -42.80 2.13
N VAL A 412 -4.48 -42.05 3.11
CA VAL A 412 -4.09 -40.65 2.90
C VAL A 412 -2.77 -40.60 2.16
N ILE A 413 -2.76 -40.02 0.97
CA ILE A 413 -1.57 -39.84 0.13
C ILE A 413 -0.81 -38.58 0.50
N ALA A 414 -1.55 -37.49 0.74
CA ALA A 414 -1.01 -36.20 1.13
C ALA A 414 -2.03 -35.40 1.92
N THR A 415 -1.53 -34.54 2.82
CA THR A 415 -2.28 -33.47 3.45
C THR A 415 -1.43 -32.21 3.35
N VAL A 416 -2.00 -31.15 2.82
CA VAL A 416 -1.35 -29.85 2.61
C VAL A 416 -2.29 -28.73 3.05
N ASP A 417 -1.72 -27.72 3.68
CA ASP A 417 -2.41 -26.52 4.15
C ASP A 417 -1.81 -25.25 3.56
N ASP A 418 -0.54 -25.31 3.16
CA ASP A 418 0.19 -24.17 2.62
C ASP A 418 0.82 -24.49 1.26
N HIS A 419 1.24 -23.46 0.55
CA HIS A 419 1.99 -23.60 -0.70
C HIS A 419 3.46 -23.91 -0.38
N PRO A 420 4.05 -24.97 -0.97
CA PRO A 420 5.41 -25.39 -0.68
C PRO A 420 6.51 -24.50 -1.26
N VAL A 421 6.17 -23.36 -1.86
CA VAL A 421 7.18 -22.45 -2.40
C VAL A 421 7.99 -21.89 -1.27
N PRO A 422 9.27 -22.29 -1.13
CA PRO A 422 10.11 -21.76 -0.08
C PRO A 422 10.30 -20.26 -0.28
N PHE A 423 10.54 -19.55 0.81
CA PHE A 423 10.95 -18.15 0.87
C PHE A 423 12.31 -17.89 0.16
N ASN A 424 12.65 -18.64 -0.89
CA ASN A 424 13.95 -18.62 -1.54
C ASN A 424 14.34 -17.28 -2.13
N ALA A 425 13.36 -16.40 -2.38
CA ALA A 425 13.62 -15.04 -2.83
C ALA A 425 13.53 -14.00 -1.69
N GLY A 426 13.31 -14.44 -0.45
CA GLY A 426 13.00 -13.53 0.66
C GLY A 426 11.66 -12.81 0.52
N THR A 427 10.76 -13.33 -0.30
CA THR A 427 9.53 -12.64 -0.71
C THR A 427 8.34 -13.59 -0.62
N CYS A 428 7.31 -13.19 0.11
CA CYS A 428 6.06 -13.94 0.24
C CYS A 428 5.17 -13.65 -0.98
N LEU A 429 5.10 -14.55 -1.94
CA LEU A 429 4.23 -14.41 -3.11
C LEU A 429 2.86 -15.09 -2.89
N GLN A 430 2.86 -16.33 -2.42
CA GLN A 430 1.67 -17.14 -2.11
C GLN A 430 2.10 -18.26 -1.17
N TYR A 431 1.63 -18.31 0.05
CA TYR A 431 2.03 -19.35 0.99
C TYR A 431 0.88 -19.88 1.86
N VAL A 432 -0.29 -19.26 1.79
CA VAL A 432 -1.41 -19.50 2.72
C VAL A 432 -2.52 -20.39 2.13
N ASP A 433 -2.39 -20.83 0.89
CA ASP A 433 -3.37 -21.70 0.24
C ASP A 433 -2.73 -23.02 -0.17
N PRO A 434 -3.42 -24.17 -0.01
CA PRO A 434 -2.89 -25.48 -0.33
C PRO A 434 -2.52 -25.64 -1.82
N TYR A 435 -1.33 -26.16 -2.09
CA TYR A 435 -0.88 -26.53 -3.43
C TYR A 435 -0.14 -27.86 -3.39
N LEU A 436 -0.51 -28.77 -4.30
CA LEU A 436 0.19 -30.03 -4.47
C LEU A 436 0.33 -30.37 -5.96
N MET A 437 1.57 -30.59 -6.41
CA MET A 437 1.88 -31.23 -7.68
C MET A 437 2.44 -32.62 -7.39
N THR A 438 1.80 -33.67 -7.93
CA THR A 438 2.17 -35.05 -7.67
C THR A 438 1.84 -35.94 -8.87
N THR A 439 2.06 -37.25 -8.74
CA THR A 439 1.62 -38.26 -9.69
C THR A 439 0.68 -39.25 -9.01
N PHE A 440 -0.33 -39.73 -9.74
CA PHE A 440 -1.22 -40.75 -9.21
C PHE A 440 -0.47 -42.09 -9.04
N PRO A 441 -0.39 -42.66 -7.83
CA PRO A 441 0.31 -43.93 -7.59
C PRO A 441 -0.40 -45.16 -8.15
N ALA A 442 -1.71 -45.11 -8.38
CA ALA A 442 -2.54 -46.19 -8.89
C ALA A 442 -3.67 -45.66 -9.78
N ASP A 443 -4.28 -46.54 -10.59
CA ASP A 443 -5.55 -46.23 -11.25
C ASP A 443 -6.69 -46.27 -10.22
N GLY A 444 -7.65 -45.35 -10.34
CA GLY A 444 -8.83 -45.37 -9.49
C GLY A 444 -9.40 -43.99 -9.18
N ILE A 445 -10.35 -43.95 -8.24
CA ILE A 445 -11.00 -42.75 -7.80
C ILE A 445 -10.28 -42.25 -6.54
N TYR A 446 -9.86 -41.01 -6.60
CA TYR A 446 -9.25 -40.25 -5.47
C TYR A 446 -10.28 -39.33 -4.87
N ASP A 447 -10.25 -39.18 -3.56
CA ASP A 447 -11.11 -38.28 -2.79
C ASP A 447 -10.28 -37.10 -2.26
N ILE A 448 -10.59 -35.90 -2.74
CA ILE A 448 -9.94 -34.65 -2.33
C ILE A 448 -10.85 -33.98 -1.31
N GLN A 449 -10.44 -34.01 -0.05
CA GLN A 449 -11.17 -33.47 1.08
C GLN A 449 -10.65 -32.06 1.43
N ILE A 450 -11.57 -31.10 1.53
CA ILE A 450 -11.28 -29.70 1.83
C ILE A 450 -12.06 -29.31 3.09
N ARG A 451 -11.38 -28.69 4.03
CA ARG A 451 -11.98 -28.18 5.27
C ARG A 451 -11.25 -26.94 5.77
N ASP A 452 -11.85 -26.20 6.66
CA ASP A 452 -11.18 -25.14 7.40
C ASP A 452 -10.29 -25.72 8.52
N VAL A 453 -9.10 -25.16 8.74
CA VAL A 453 -8.13 -25.63 9.76
C VAL A 453 -8.68 -25.52 11.17
N THR A 454 -9.45 -24.47 11.45
CA THR A 454 -10.08 -24.20 12.77
C THR A 454 -11.45 -24.85 12.92
N GLY A 455 -11.98 -25.44 11.83
CA GLY A 455 -13.33 -25.96 11.78
C GLY A 455 -14.39 -24.86 11.66
N ALA A 456 -14.03 -23.68 11.21
CA ALA A 456 -14.97 -22.60 10.88
C ALA A 456 -15.71 -22.87 9.56
N GLY A 457 -16.75 -22.08 9.26
CA GLY A 457 -17.53 -22.18 8.02
C GLY A 457 -18.62 -21.11 7.97
N GLY A 458 -19.12 -20.84 6.78
CA GLY A 458 -20.16 -19.85 6.50
C GLY A 458 -20.17 -19.47 5.02
N ASP A 459 -21.10 -18.61 4.62
CA ASP A 459 -21.29 -18.20 3.21
C ASP A 459 -20.07 -17.49 2.60
N ASP A 460 -19.18 -16.93 3.42
CA ASP A 460 -17.95 -16.27 3.00
C ASP A 460 -16.77 -17.23 2.85
N TYR A 461 -16.83 -18.47 3.38
CA TYR A 461 -15.77 -19.47 3.35
C TYR A 461 -15.69 -20.17 1.99
N ARG A 462 -15.47 -19.39 0.94
CA ARG A 462 -15.48 -19.82 -0.46
C ARG A 462 -14.07 -20.18 -0.92
N TYR A 463 -14.00 -21.10 -1.90
CA TYR A 463 -12.73 -21.47 -2.51
C TYR A 463 -12.89 -21.75 -4.02
N TRP A 464 -11.74 -21.71 -4.71
CA TRP A 464 -11.56 -22.25 -6.04
C TRP A 464 -10.56 -23.38 -5.94
N LEU A 465 -10.85 -24.52 -6.57
CA LEU A 465 -9.93 -25.66 -6.68
C LEU A 465 -9.64 -25.93 -8.15
N ARG A 466 -8.40 -25.70 -8.56
CA ARG A 466 -7.90 -26.11 -9.88
C ARG A 466 -7.39 -27.55 -9.80
N ILE A 467 -7.85 -28.42 -10.74
CA ILE A 467 -7.41 -29.80 -10.88
C ILE A 467 -7.04 -30.05 -12.33
N GLY A 468 -5.96 -30.78 -12.59
CA GLY A 468 -5.59 -31.19 -13.93
C GLY A 468 -4.08 -31.42 -14.10
N PRO A 469 -3.64 -31.70 -15.32
CA PRO A 469 -2.22 -31.84 -15.59
C PRO A 469 -1.47 -30.53 -15.33
N PRO A 470 -0.17 -30.59 -14.95
CA PRO A 470 0.65 -29.40 -14.79
C PRO A 470 0.63 -28.52 -16.04
N GLN A 471 0.51 -27.22 -15.83
CA GLN A 471 0.60 -26.19 -16.88
C GLN A 471 1.80 -25.30 -16.56
N PRO A 472 3.03 -25.71 -16.91
CA PRO A 472 4.24 -24.97 -16.61
C PRO A 472 4.14 -23.53 -17.11
N SER A 473 4.31 -22.58 -16.20
CA SER A 473 4.21 -21.15 -16.48
C SER A 473 5.07 -20.34 -15.51
N PHE A 474 5.06 -19.02 -15.64
CA PHE A 474 5.78 -18.15 -14.72
C PHE A 474 5.05 -16.82 -14.54
N LEU A 475 5.29 -16.17 -13.40
CA LEU A 475 5.03 -14.76 -13.18
C LEU A 475 6.35 -14.06 -12.89
N VAL A 476 6.51 -12.83 -13.35
CA VAL A 476 7.69 -12.03 -13.05
C VAL A 476 7.24 -10.71 -12.46
N TYR A 477 7.85 -10.33 -11.33
CA TYR A 477 7.58 -9.07 -10.63
C TYR A 477 8.83 -8.21 -10.63
N THR A 478 8.66 -6.88 -10.61
CA THR A 478 9.71 -5.97 -10.16
C THR A 478 9.66 -5.82 -8.64
N THR A 479 10.75 -5.35 -8.03
CA THR A 479 10.79 -5.02 -6.60
C THR A 479 10.68 -3.53 -6.33
N LYS A 480 10.60 -2.75 -7.42
CA LYS A 480 10.34 -1.31 -7.41
C LYS A 480 9.44 -0.94 -8.58
N SER A 481 8.52 -0.05 -8.34
CA SER A 481 7.60 0.48 -9.35
C SER A 481 8.06 1.82 -9.92
N SER A 482 9.28 2.26 -9.60
CA SER A 482 9.82 3.55 -10.05
C SER A 482 11.31 3.47 -10.38
N LEU A 483 11.71 4.20 -11.42
CA LEU A 483 13.10 4.37 -11.84
C LEU A 483 13.43 5.86 -11.90
N SER A 484 14.40 6.30 -11.10
CA SER A 484 14.69 7.72 -10.90
C SER A 484 15.99 8.19 -11.55
N GLN A 485 16.77 7.28 -12.14
CA GLN A 485 18.04 7.60 -12.76
C GLN A 485 18.02 7.39 -14.27
N PRO A 486 18.36 8.43 -15.06
CA PRO A 486 18.26 8.34 -16.51
C PRO A 486 19.40 7.53 -17.16
N ASN A 487 20.60 7.51 -16.57
CA ASN A 487 21.75 6.90 -17.20
C ASN A 487 21.79 5.39 -17.01
N TYR A 488 21.51 4.91 -15.81
CA TYR A 488 21.27 3.51 -15.51
C TYR A 488 20.57 3.37 -14.17
N SER A 489 19.70 2.38 -14.06
CA SER A 489 19.08 1.96 -12.82
C SER A 489 19.28 0.47 -12.64
N LEU A 490 19.41 0.03 -11.40
CA LEU A 490 19.36 -1.37 -11.04
C LEU A 490 17.90 -1.71 -10.72
N LEU A 491 17.34 -2.66 -11.46
CA LEU A 491 16.00 -3.18 -11.27
C LEU A 491 16.08 -4.65 -10.94
N THR A 492 15.54 -5.02 -9.80
CA THR A 492 15.47 -6.41 -9.37
C THR A 492 14.16 -7.03 -9.82
N PHE A 493 14.27 -8.22 -10.37
CA PHE A 493 13.16 -9.05 -10.81
C PHE A 493 13.04 -10.28 -9.92
N VAL A 494 11.82 -10.69 -9.63
CA VAL A 494 11.48 -11.90 -8.89
C VAL A 494 10.58 -12.75 -9.77
N ALA A 495 10.99 -13.99 -10.04
CA ALA A 495 10.24 -14.95 -10.84
C ALA A 495 9.55 -15.96 -9.91
N ALA A 496 8.24 -16.12 -10.05
CA ALA A 496 7.50 -17.25 -9.53
C ALA A 496 7.35 -18.29 -10.65
N ARG A 497 7.93 -19.45 -10.46
CA ARG A 497 7.88 -20.56 -11.41
C ARG A 497 6.74 -21.49 -11.00
N LEU A 498 5.77 -21.67 -11.87
CA LEU A 498 4.53 -22.38 -11.58
C LEU A 498 4.50 -23.73 -12.29
N ASP A 499 3.86 -24.72 -11.68
CA ASP A 499 3.62 -26.05 -12.21
C ASP A 499 4.88 -26.74 -12.78
N GLY A 500 6.02 -26.55 -12.08
CA GLY A 500 7.28 -27.20 -12.45
C GLY A 500 8.04 -26.55 -13.60
N PHE A 501 7.73 -25.32 -13.98
CA PHE A 501 8.52 -24.57 -14.96
C PHE A 501 9.97 -24.37 -14.50
N VAL A 502 10.95 -24.73 -15.34
CA VAL A 502 12.39 -24.65 -15.02
C VAL A 502 13.23 -23.97 -16.11
N GLY A 503 12.63 -23.22 -17.02
CA GLY A 503 13.35 -22.55 -18.12
C GLY A 503 13.95 -21.18 -17.73
N PRO A 504 14.94 -20.66 -18.50
CA PRO A 504 15.33 -19.27 -18.42
C PRO A 504 14.19 -18.36 -18.91
N ILE A 505 14.09 -17.14 -18.35
CA ILE A 505 13.07 -16.16 -18.73
C ILE A 505 13.77 -14.94 -19.33
N THR A 506 13.43 -14.59 -20.56
CA THR A 506 13.98 -13.44 -21.28
C THR A 506 13.06 -12.23 -21.12
N LEU A 507 13.63 -11.08 -20.76
CA LEU A 507 12.91 -9.83 -20.56
C LEU A 507 13.13 -8.90 -21.76
N ALA A 508 12.10 -8.14 -22.14
CA ALA A 508 12.17 -7.13 -23.18
C ALA A 508 11.33 -5.90 -22.83
N SER A 509 11.74 -4.74 -23.30
CA SER A 509 10.98 -3.51 -23.16
C SER A 509 11.20 -2.62 -24.38
N LYS A 510 10.19 -1.84 -24.75
CA LYS A 510 10.29 -0.81 -25.77
C LYS A 510 10.84 0.50 -25.20
N GLU A 511 10.54 0.76 -23.93
CA GLU A 511 10.87 2.00 -23.23
C GLU A 511 12.21 1.93 -22.48
N LEU A 512 12.73 0.72 -22.21
CA LEU A 512 13.95 0.51 -21.45
C LEU A 512 14.96 -0.33 -22.22
N ILE A 513 16.24 -0.05 -22.04
CA ILE A 513 17.35 -0.81 -22.64
C ILE A 513 18.06 -1.58 -21.52
N PHE A 514 18.08 -2.89 -21.62
CA PHE A 514 18.91 -3.77 -20.80
C PHE A 514 20.37 -3.69 -21.26
N THR A 515 21.30 -3.28 -20.38
CA THR A 515 22.68 -2.98 -20.79
C THR A 515 23.67 -4.12 -20.53
N ARG A 516 23.35 -5.05 -19.62
CA ARG A 516 24.22 -6.17 -19.21
C ARG A 516 23.49 -7.51 -19.16
N GLY A 517 22.68 -7.77 -20.18
CA GLY A 517 21.84 -8.96 -20.24
C GLY A 517 20.41 -8.70 -19.73
N ASN A 518 19.50 -9.54 -20.19
CA ASN A 518 18.06 -9.41 -19.98
C ASN A 518 17.41 -10.75 -19.65
N VAL A 519 18.15 -11.67 -19.04
CA VAL A 519 17.68 -13.03 -18.76
C VAL A 519 17.68 -13.29 -17.26
N ILE A 520 16.59 -13.89 -16.77
CA ILE A 520 16.53 -14.54 -15.46
C ILE A 520 16.94 -15.99 -15.68
N PRO A 521 18.11 -16.44 -15.19
CA PRO A 521 18.59 -17.81 -15.38
C PRO A 521 17.63 -18.85 -14.78
N ALA A 522 17.69 -20.08 -15.30
CA ALA A 522 16.83 -21.17 -14.85
C ALA A 522 17.02 -21.56 -13.37
N ASP A 523 18.22 -21.34 -12.84
CA ASP A 523 18.64 -21.63 -11.46
C ASP A 523 18.42 -20.48 -10.48
N LYS A 524 17.79 -19.38 -10.93
CA LYS A 524 17.57 -18.18 -10.10
C LYS A 524 16.14 -17.70 -10.18
N ASP A 525 15.57 -17.42 -9.02
CA ASP A 525 14.25 -16.80 -8.90
C ASP A 525 14.35 -15.29 -8.63
N ARG A 526 15.53 -14.76 -8.32
CA ARG A 526 15.78 -13.34 -8.10
C ARG A 526 17.04 -12.88 -8.83
N VAL A 527 16.94 -11.83 -9.62
CA VAL A 527 18.05 -11.26 -10.38
C VAL A 527 17.96 -9.74 -10.42
N THR A 528 19.11 -9.07 -10.30
CA THR A 528 19.19 -7.62 -10.49
C THR A 528 19.85 -7.32 -11.84
N LEU A 529 19.11 -6.64 -12.71
CA LEU A 529 19.57 -6.27 -14.04
C LEU A 529 19.73 -4.75 -14.16
N GLN A 530 20.67 -4.35 -15.00
CA GLN A 530 20.91 -2.95 -15.28
C GLN A 530 20.07 -2.49 -16.47
N VAL A 531 19.25 -1.47 -16.24
CA VAL A 531 18.41 -0.83 -17.27
C VAL A 531 18.78 0.65 -17.42
N ARG A 532 18.60 1.19 -18.61
CA ARG A 532 18.69 2.62 -18.88
C ARG A 532 17.56 3.10 -19.77
N CYS A 533 17.23 4.38 -19.67
CA CYS A 533 16.32 5.01 -20.60
C CYS A 533 17.04 5.35 -21.93
N PRO A 534 16.39 5.26 -23.08
CA PRO A 534 16.94 5.75 -24.33
C PRO A 534 17.28 7.24 -24.24
N ALA A 535 18.41 7.65 -24.85
CA ALA A 535 18.96 9.00 -24.73
C ALA A 535 18.06 10.14 -25.31
N PHE A 536 16.99 9.78 -26.01
CA PHE A 536 16.14 10.72 -26.76
C PHE A 536 14.88 11.16 -26.00
N HIS A 537 14.63 10.64 -24.81
CA HIS A 537 13.43 10.95 -24.05
C HIS A 537 13.75 11.92 -22.90
N HIS A 538 13.82 13.20 -23.22
CA HIS A 538 13.78 14.27 -22.21
C HIS A 538 12.31 14.61 -21.93
N TYR A 539 11.69 13.89 -21.03
CA TYR A 539 10.33 14.18 -20.63
C TYR A 539 10.31 15.15 -19.45
N SER A 540 9.48 16.17 -19.56
CA SER A 540 9.19 17.08 -18.45
C SER A 540 8.37 16.41 -17.34
N ARG A 541 7.84 15.21 -17.59
CA ARG A 541 7.03 14.42 -16.66
C ARG A 541 7.46 12.96 -16.72
N PRO A 542 7.31 12.21 -15.61
CA PRO A 542 7.48 10.76 -15.61
C PRO A 542 6.52 10.09 -16.61
N TRP A 543 6.94 8.97 -17.16
CA TRP A 543 6.12 8.16 -18.08
C TRP A 543 6.09 6.69 -17.67
N PRO A 544 5.02 5.96 -18.01
CA PRO A 544 4.95 4.55 -17.76
C PRO A 544 5.88 3.77 -18.70
N ALA A 545 6.49 2.70 -18.19
CA ALA A 545 7.26 1.74 -18.95
C ALA A 545 6.70 0.34 -18.76
N SER A 546 6.70 -0.45 -19.83
CA SER A 546 6.30 -1.85 -19.82
C SER A 546 7.49 -2.77 -20.07
N ILE A 547 7.46 -3.93 -19.41
CA ILE A 547 8.46 -4.98 -19.62
C ILE A 547 7.68 -6.27 -19.88
N SER A 548 7.98 -6.94 -20.97
CA SER A 548 7.47 -8.26 -21.27
C SER A 548 8.48 -9.33 -20.86
N ALA A 549 7.98 -10.51 -20.55
CA ALA A 549 8.75 -11.69 -20.23
C ALA A 549 8.37 -12.83 -21.17
N SER A 550 9.35 -13.60 -21.63
CA SER A 550 9.15 -14.75 -22.52
C SER A 550 10.07 -15.90 -22.15
N ALA A 551 9.62 -17.11 -22.35
CA ALA A 551 10.40 -18.33 -22.15
C ALA A 551 9.95 -19.43 -23.11
N GLU A 552 10.81 -20.43 -23.33
CA GLU A 552 10.42 -21.64 -24.03
C GLU A 552 9.75 -22.61 -23.03
N GLY A 553 8.49 -22.94 -23.29
CA GLY A 553 7.76 -23.98 -22.56
C GLY A 553 7.91 -25.34 -23.23
N SER A 554 7.31 -26.38 -22.66
CA SER A 554 7.25 -27.73 -23.23
C SER A 554 6.38 -27.77 -24.51
N GLY A 555 6.92 -27.23 -25.62
CA GLY A 555 6.31 -27.28 -26.95
C GLY A 555 5.64 -25.99 -27.43
N GLN A 556 5.49 -24.97 -26.62
CA GLN A 556 5.00 -23.63 -27.02
C GLN A 556 5.72 -22.49 -26.27
N PRO A 557 5.94 -21.34 -26.93
CA PRO A 557 6.51 -20.17 -26.24
C PRO A 557 5.53 -19.65 -25.19
N LEU A 558 6.05 -19.36 -24.00
CA LEU A 558 5.34 -18.72 -22.92
C LEU A 558 5.62 -17.22 -22.97
N HIS A 559 4.58 -16.41 -22.79
CA HIS A 559 4.66 -14.95 -22.76
C HIS A 559 3.86 -14.42 -21.58
N GLY A 560 4.32 -13.32 -20.99
CA GLY A 560 3.60 -12.59 -19.96
C GLY A 560 4.17 -11.18 -19.80
N ASP A 561 3.42 -10.32 -19.16
CA ASP A 561 3.91 -9.01 -18.75
C ASP A 561 4.57 -9.10 -17.38
N VAL A 562 5.64 -8.34 -17.19
CA VAL A 562 6.25 -8.17 -15.88
C VAL A 562 5.32 -7.30 -15.03
N ILE A 563 4.95 -7.79 -13.86
CA ILE A 563 4.07 -7.12 -12.92
C ILE A 563 4.90 -6.10 -12.13
N PRO A 564 4.64 -4.79 -12.28
CA PRO A 564 5.28 -3.79 -11.44
C PRO A 564 4.87 -3.99 -9.99
N ALA A 565 5.83 -3.99 -9.07
CA ALA A 565 5.55 -4.10 -7.65
C ALA A 565 6.58 -3.34 -6.82
N ASP A 566 6.20 -2.98 -5.59
CA ASP A 566 7.12 -2.44 -4.59
C ASP A 566 7.31 -3.45 -3.45
N GLU A 567 8.56 -3.64 -3.03
CA GLU A 567 8.87 -4.45 -1.86
C GLU A 567 8.51 -3.71 -0.58
N CYS A 568 7.78 -4.38 0.29
CA CYS A 568 7.45 -3.92 1.64
C CYS A 568 7.84 -4.98 2.66
N THR A 569 8.61 -4.59 3.67
CA THR A 569 9.03 -5.52 4.75
C THR A 569 8.15 -5.32 5.97
N GLN A 570 7.45 -6.39 6.36
CA GLN A 570 6.61 -6.45 7.53
C GLN A 570 7.42 -6.93 8.74
N ALA A 571 7.38 -6.19 9.84
CA ALA A 571 7.92 -6.59 11.14
C ALA A 571 9.35 -7.16 11.11
N PHE A 572 10.20 -6.68 10.21
CA PHE A 572 11.60 -7.13 9.97
C PHE A 572 11.75 -8.59 9.50
N ALA A 573 10.65 -9.33 9.36
CA ALA A 573 10.69 -10.76 9.09
C ALA A 573 10.23 -11.13 7.68
N TYR A 574 9.16 -10.50 7.20
CA TYR A 574 8.52 -10.88 5.94
C TYR A 574 8.62 -9.75 4.91
N THR A 575 9.03 -10.10 3.71
CA THR A 575 9.03 -9.18 2.57
C THR A 575 7.89 -9.55 1.63
N HIS A 576 7.02 -8.59 1.37
CA HIS A 576 5.90 -8.72 0.46
C HIS A 576 6.16 -7.93 -0.81
N LEU A 577 5.65 -8.41 -1.95
CA LEU A 577 5.54 -7.63 -3.18
C LEU A 577 4.13 -7.07 -3.28
N LEU A 578 4.03 -5.77 -3.37
CA LEU A 578 2.77 -5.05 -3.55
C LEU A 578 2.63 -4.68 -5.02
N PRO A 579 1.81 -5.40 -5.80
CA PRO A 579 1.56 -5.07 -7.18
C PRO A 579 0.96 -3.68 -7.32
N VAL A 580 1.38 -2.97 -8.35
CA VAL A 580 0.91 -1.63 -8.69
C VAL A 580 0.56 -1.54 -10.17
N ALA A 581 -0.22 -0.54 -10.56
CA ALA A 581 -0.73 -0.44 -11.92
C ALA A 581 0.37 -0.24 -12.98
N SER A 582 1.49 0.44 -12.65
CA SER A 582 2.51 0.77 -13.65
C SER A 582 3.89 1.01 -13.06
N LEU A 583 4.91 0.59 -13.81
CA LEU A 583 6.31 1.01 -13.60
C LEU A 583 6.49 2.40 -14.21
N TYR A 584 6.98 3.36 -13.43
CA TYR A 584 7.23 4.72 -13.90
C TYR A 584 8.71 5.04 -13.98
N VAL A 585 9.06 5.79 -15.01
CA VAL A 585 10.40 6.32 -15.23
C VAL A 585 10.39 7.84 -15.08
N ASN A 586 11.22 8.37 -14.19
CA ASN A 586 11.47 9.79 -14.04
C ASN A 586 12.89 10.12 -14.48
N ALA A 587 13.05 10.50 -15.74
CA ALA A 587 14.33 10.94 -16.29
C ALA A 587 14.44 12.47 -16.26
N SER A 588 14.36 13.08 -15.08
CA SER A 588 14.52 14.53 -14.91
C SER A 588 15.99 14.95 -15.03
N THR A 589 16.65 14.61 -16.16
CA THR A 589 17.96 15.14 -16.45
C THR A 589 17.83 16.48 -17.17
N ARG A 590 18.53 17.47 -16.66
CA ARG A 590 18.77 18.69 -17.42
C ARG A 590 19.44 18.32 -18.76
N PRO A 591 19.04 18.95 -19.86
CA PRO A 591 19.70 18.76 -21.14
C PRO A 591 21.22 18.88 -21.01
N PRO A 592 22.03 18.07 -21.71
CA PRO A 592 23.50 18.11 -21.61
C PRO A 592 24.10 19.51 -21.80
N GLY A 593 23.41 20.38 -22.55
CA GLY A 593 23.80 21.80 -22.73
C GLY A 593 23.65 22.62 -21.44
N GLU A 594 22.57 22.43 -20.67
CA GLU A 594 22.39 23.11 -19.39
C GLU A 594 23.35 22.61 -18.31
N GLN A 595 23.66 21.32 -18.30
CA GLN A 595 24.66 20.75 -17.39
C GLN A 595 26.06 21.35 -17.63
N ARG A 596 26.43 21.52 -18.92
CA ARG A 596 27.70 22.18 -19.29
C ARG A 596 27.70 23.65 -18.92
N ALA A 597 26.61 24.37 -19.18
CA ALA A 597 26.48 25.78 -18.83
C ALA A 597 26.57 26.02 -17.32
N MET A 598 25.93 25.18 -16.50
CA MET A 598 26.02 25.28 -15.04
C MET A 598 27.41 24.89 -14.51
N LYS A 599 28.06 23.90 -15.10
CA LYS A 599 29.44 23.55 -14.72
C LYS A 599 30.37 24.72 -15.01
N GLN A 600 30.26 25.33 -16.17
CA GLN A 600 31.05 26.52 -16.54
C GLN A 600 30.74 27.72 -15.64
N GLN A 601 29.49 27.92 -15.25
CA GLN A 601 29.11 29.00 -14.32
C GLN A 601 29.71 28.75 -12.92
N ARG A 602 29.62 27.53 -12.41
CA ARG A 602 30.25 27.15 -11.11
C ARG A 602 31.79 27.32 -11.13
N GLU A 603 32.42 26.94 -12.23
CA GLU A 603 33.86 27.12 -12.40
C GLU A 603 34.24 28.62 -12.43
N LYS A 604 33.44 29.46 -13.06
CA LYS A 604 33.60 30.93 -13.03
C LYS A 604 33.39 31.51 -11.63
N ASP A 605 32.34 31.07 -10.93
CA ASP A 605 32.03 31.55 -9.57
C ASP A 605 33.07 31.10 -8.54
N GLN A 606 33.69 29.92 -8.72
CA GLN A 606 34.81 29.46 -7.90
C GLN A 606 36.12 30.16 -8.26
N GLY A 607 36.33 30.51 -9.53
CA GLY A 607 37.48 31.31 -9.97
C GLY A 607 37.45 32.77 -9.52
N ALA A 608 36.23 33.32 -9.33
CA ALA A 608 36.04 34.68 -8.82
C ALA A 608 36.16 34.82 -7.29
N LYS A 609 36.23 33.69 -6.57
CA LYS A 609 36.43 33.64 -5.09
C LYS A 609 37.89 33.35 -4.68
N LYS A 610 38.77 33.15 -5.63
CA LYS A 610 40.24 33.12 -5.47
C LYS A 610 40.83 34.45 -5.92
#